data_20a66a90a5876618528bed5bd473359b
#
_entry.id   20a66a90a5876618528bed5bd473359b
#
_cell.length_a   1.000
_cell.length_b   1.000
_cell.length_c   1.000
_cell.angle_alpha   90.00
_cell.angle_beta   90.00
_cell.angle_gamma   90.00
#
_symmetry.space_group_name_H-M   'P 1'
#
loop_
_entity.id
_entity.type
_entity.pdbx_description
1 polymer ?
#
loop_
_entity_poly.entity_id
_entity_poly.type
_entity_poly.pdbx_seq_one_letter_code
_entity_poly.pdbx_strand_id
1 'polypeptide(L)'
;MSKKKGFTVLELILAIVFVGIFVVLFFMQKVNADAMDRDEKRKVAINAMFYALEEGYYANNQYYPEKIENAEVLPWIDPNLFTDPYGVPLWNAEGGSNYVYESKNCEDGKCKSYELRSTMEKEEDYVKTSRN
;
A
#
# COMPACT_ATOMS: atom_id res chain seq x y z
N MET A 1 -55.32 29.68 13.07
CA MET A 1 -54.18 30.39 12.45
C MET A 1 -52.88 29.65 12.83
N SER A 2 -52.26 29.05 11.86
CA SER A 2 -50.92 28.42 12.04
C SER A 2 -49.89 29.53 12.16
N LYS A 3 -49.33 29.75 13.36
CA LYS A 3 -48.17 30.63 13.54
C LYS A 3 -46.95 29.97 12.86
N LYS A 4 -46.58 30.44 11.71
CA LYS A 4 -45.30 30.11 11.10
C LYS A 4 -44.20 30.67 12.00
N LYS A 5 -43.60 29.81 12.82
CA LYS A 5 -42.40 30.16 13.58
C LYS A 5 -41.25 30.28 12.57
N GLY A 6 -40.81 31.48 12.31
CA GLY A 6 -39.62 31.71 11.53
C GLY A 6 -38.38 31.30 12.34
N PHE A 7 -37.32 30.83 11.67
CA PHE A 7 -36.03 30.56 12.30
C PHE A 7 -35.46 31.84 12.92
N THR A 8 -34.96 31.75 14.12
CA THR A 8 -34.23 32.87 14.73
C THR A 8 -32.82 32.96 14.13
N VAL A 9 -32.24 34.15 14.08
CA VAL A 9 -30.86 34.35 13.60
C VAL A 9 -29.85 33.47 14.34
N LEU A 10 -30.06 33.28 15.64
CA LEU A 10 -29.23 32.41 16.47
C LEU A 10 -29.32 30.96 16.01
N GLU A 11 -30.50 30.47 15.72
CA GLU A 11 -30.72 29.09 15.25
C GLU A 11 -30.10 28.84 13.88
N LEU A 12 -30.10 29.84 12.99
CA LEU A 12 -29.43 29.80 11.69
C LEU A 12 -27.93 29.72 11.86
N ILE A 13 -27.32 30.53 12.76
CA ILE A 13 -25.90 30.50 13.05
C ILE A 13 -25.45 29.13 13.60
N LEU A 14 -26.22 28.58 14.55
CA LEU A 14 -25.96 27.25 15.10
C LEU A 14 -26.02 26.16 14.02
N ALA A 15 -27.02 26.22 13.13
CA ALA A 15 -27.15 25.25 12.04
C ALA A 15 -25.94 25.30 11.09
N ILE A 16 -25.45 26.49 10.74
CA ILE A 16 -24.26 26.68 9.89
C ILE A 16 -23.01 26.09 10.57
N VAL A 17 -22.81 26.35 11.87
CA VAL A 17 -21.70 25.80 12.65
C VAL A 17 -21.76 24.28 12.69
N PHE A 18 -22.92 23.68 12.95
CA PHE A 18 -23.07 22.22 12.95
C PHE A 18 -22.75 21.61 11.57
N VAL A 19 -23.29 22.18 10.49
CA VAL A 19 -23.00 21.71 9.14
C VAL A 19 -21.50 21.81 8.85
N GLY A 20 -20.84 22.91 9.24
CA GLY A 20 -19.39 23.09 9.07
C GLY A 20 -18.59 21.99 9.79
N ILE A 21 -18.95 21.65 11.03
CA ILE A 21 -18.30 20.58 11.80
C ILE A 21 -18.46 19.22 11.10
N PHE A 22 -19.66 18.88 10.64
CA PHE A 22 -19.91 17.62 9.95
C PHE A 22 -19.12 17.51 8.63
N VAL A 23 -19.02 18.60 7.87
CA VAL A 23 -18.24 18.65 6.63
C VAL A 23 -16.77 18.36 6.92
N VAL A 24 -16.17 19.01 7.93
CA VAL A 24 -14.77 18.78 8.32
C VAL A 24 -14.54 17.34 8.73
N LEU A 25 -15.39 16.79 9.59
CA LEU A 25 -15.30 15.39 10.03
C LEU A 25 -15.41 14.40 8.87
N PHE A 26 -16.32 14.65 7.92
CA PHE A 26 -16.48 13.83 6.72
C PHE A 26 -15.21 13.78 5.87
N PHE A 27 -14.60 14.94 5.61
CA PHE A 27 -13.34 15.00 4.83
C PHE A 27 -12.17 14.31 5.55
N MET A 28 -12.07 14.47 6.87
CA MET A 28 -11.03 13.79 7.65
C MET A 28 -11.17 12.26 7.58
N GLN A 29 -12.39 11.75 7.68
CA GLN A 29 -12.66 10.31 7.58
C GLN A 29 -12.38 9.77 6.18
N LYS A 30 -12.72 10.53 5.13
CA LYS A 30 -12.43 10.14 3.74
C LYS A 30 -10.92 9.99 3.49
N VAL A 31 -10.13 10.96 3.90
CA VAL A 31 -8.66 10.91 3.76
C VAL A 31 -8.07 9.69 4.49
N ASN A 32 -8.57 9.37 5.67
CA ASN A 32 -8.14 8.18 6.41
C ASN A 32 -8.53 6.88 5.71
N ALA A 33 -9.76 6.79 5.19
CA ALA A 33 -10.23 5.62 4.47
C ALA A 33 -9.43 5.37 3.18
N ASP A 34 -9.11 6.42 2.43
CA ASP A 34 -8.29 6.33 1.21
C ASP A 34 -6.85 5.85 1.53
N ALA A 35 -6.27 6.30 2.64
CA ALA A 35 -4.95 5.84 3.08
C ALA A 35 -4.96 4.36 3.50
N MET A 36 -6.01 3.92 4.20
CA MET A 36 -6.18 2.51 4.57
C MET A 36 -6.37 1.61 3.34
N ASP A 37 -7.11 2.06 2.33
CA ASP A 37 -7.28 1.33 1.06
C ASP A 37 -5.93 1.17 0.32
N ARG A 38 -5.10 2.22 0.30
CA ARG A 38 -3.74 2.12 -0.27
C ARG A 38 -2.86 1.14 0.49
N ASP A 39 -2.91 1.15 1.81
CA ASP A 39 -2.17 0.21 2.66
C ASP A 39 -2.61 -1.24 2.43
N GLU A 40 -3.91 -1.48 2.28
CA GLU A 40 -4.43 -2.82 1.95
C GLU A 40 -3.94 -3.30 0.57
N LYS A 41 -3.93 -2.43 -0.43
CA LYS A 41 -3.37 -2.73 -1.76
C LYS A 41 -1.87 -3.07 -1.69
N ARG A 42 -1.10 -2.38 -0.85
CA ARG A 42 0.31 -2.67 -0.60
C ARG A 42 0.50 -4.05 0.02
N LYS A 43 -0.30 -4.42 1.02
CA LYS A 43 -0.26 -5.76 1.62
C LYS A 43 -0.56 -6.86 0.61
N VAL A 44 -1.57 -6.67 -0.22
CA VAL A 44 -1.91 -7.61 -1.30
C VAL A 44 -0.74 -7.77 -2.26
N ALA A 45 -0.11 -6.69 -2.68
CA ALA A 45 1.04 -6.72 -3.59
C ALA A 45 2.25 -7.42 -2.96
N ILE A 46 2.61 -7.09 -1.72
CA ILE A 46 3.73 -7.73 -1.00
C ILE A 46 3.47 -9.22 -0.80
N ASN A 47 2.26 -9.62 -0.43
CA ASN A 47 1.91 -11.03 -0.30
C ASN A 47 1.99 -11.78 -1.63
N ALA A 48 1.50 -11.19 -2.72
CA ALA A 48 1.58 -11.79 -4.05
C ALA A 48 3.04 -12.00 -4.49
N MET A 49 3.89 -11.00 -4.32
CA MET A 49 5.32 -11.10 -4.61
C MET A 49 6.01 -12.14 -3.72
N PHE A 50 5.68 -12.19 -2.43
CA PHE A 50 6.21 -13.18 -1.50
C PHE A 50 5.89 -14.61 -1.95
N TYR A 51 4.64 -14.91 -2.25
CA TYR A 51 4.25 -16.25 -2.73
C TYR A 51 4.87 -16.58 -4.10
N ALA A 52 5.00 -15.60 -4.99
CA ALA A 52 5.67 -15.80 -6.26
C ALA A 52 7.17 -16.11 -6.09
N LEU A 53 7.84 -15.50 -5.11
CA LEU A 53 9.22 -15.81 -4.75
C LEU A 53 9.37 -17.20 -4.14
N GLU A 54 8.50 -17.58 -3.20
CA GLU A 54 8.59 -18.86 -2.48
C GLU A 54 8.11 -20.04 -3.33
N GLU A 55 6.93 -19.94 -3.91
CA GLU A 55 6.24 -21.05 -4.57
C GLU A 55 6.46 -21.08 -6.08
N GLY A 56 6.87 -19.96 -6.66
CA GLY A 56 7.24 -19.84 -8.06
C GLY A 56 8.76 -19.90 -8.26
N TYR A 57 9.45 -18.83 -7.92
CA TYR A 57 10.86 -18.68 -8.25
C TYR A 57 11.76 -19.69 -7.50
N TYR A 58 11.65 -19.77 -6.17
CA TYR A 58 12.47 -20.68 -5.38
C TYR A 58 12.17 -22.15 -5.69
N ALA A 59 10.91 -22.52 -5.86
CA ALA A 59 10.53 -23.89 -6.19
C ALA A 59 11.19 -24.38 -7.49
N ASN A 60 11.39 -23.50 -8.47
CA ASN A 60 11.99 -23.84 -9.76
C ASN A 60 13.53 -23.72 -9.77
N ASN A 61 14.11 -22.81 -8.99
CA ASN A 61 15.52 -22.43 -9.06
C ASN A 61 16.34 -22.85 -7.84
N GLN A 62 15.72 -23.06 -6.68
CA GLN A 62 16.37 -23.35 -5.38
C GLN A 62 17.25 -22.21 -4.84
N TYR A 63 17.02 -21.00 -5.31
CA TYR A 63 17.61 -19.75 -4.83
C TYR A 63 16.67 -18.59 -5.12
N TYR A 64 16.96 -17.42 -4.56
CA TYR A 64 16.21 -16.17 -4.82
C TYR A 64 16.97 -15.27 -5.80
N PRO A 65 16.25 -14.43 -6.57
CA PRO A 65 16.90 -13.49 -7.48
C PRO A 65 17.65 -12.41 -6.70
N GLU A 66 18.77 -11.95 -7.23
CA GLU A 66 19.53 -10.85 -6.64
C GLU A 66 18.74 -9.52 -6.71
N LYS A 67 18.01 -9.31 -7.80
CA LYS A 67 17.19 -8.13 -8.05
C LYS A 67 15.89 -8.51 -8.76
N ILE A 68 14.87 -7.72 -8.55
CA ILE A 68 13.63 -7.74 -9.34
C ILE A 68 13.64 -6.48 -10.20
N GLU A 69 14.15 -6.58 -11.41
CA GLU A 69 14.34 -5.45 -12.34
C GLU A 69 13.12 -5.16 -13.23
N ASN A 70 12.23 -6.14 -13.36
CA ASN A 70 10.99 -6.05 -14.13
C ASN A 70 10.02 -7.16 -13.73
N ALA A 71 8.81 -7.11 -14.28
CA ALA A 71 7.75 -8.08 -13.97
C ALA A 71 8.04 -9.50 -14.48
N GLU A 72 8.93 -9.67 -15.46
CA GLU A 72 9.26 -10.98 -16.04
C GLU A 72 10.05 -11.89 -15.08
N VAL A 73 10.68 -11.31 -14.06
CA VAL A 73 11.37 -12.07 -13.01
C VAL A 73 10.38 -12.94 -12.22
N LEU A 74 9.16 -12.48 -12.03
CA LEU A 74 8.08 -13.19 -11.33
C LEU A 74 6.83 -13.28 -12.24
N PRO A 75 6.83 -14.13 -13.26
CA PRO A 75 5.76 -14.16 -14.26
C PRO A 75 4.43 -14.73 -13.76
N TRP A 76 4.39 -15.21 -12.54
CA TRP A 76 3.21 -15.86 -11.92
C TRP A 76 2.20 -14.89 -11.32
N ILE A 77 2.53 -13.61 -11.24
CA ILE A 77 1.65 -12.58 -10.68
C ILE A 77 1.33 -11.49 -11.68
N ASP A 78 0.26 -10.75 -11.42
CA ASP A 78 -0.14 -9.60 -12.22
C ASP A 78 0.98 -8.54 -12.20
N PRO A 79 1.50 -8.11 -13.37
CA PRO A 79 2.54 -7.09 -13.46
C PRO A 79 2.19 -5.76 -12.77
N ASN A 80 0.91 -5.43 -12.66
CA ASN A 80 0.46 -4.20 -11.98
C ASN A 80 0.75 -4.21 -10.48
N LEU A 81 0.89 -5.38 -9.87
CA LEU A 81 1.20 -5.52 -8.44
C LEU A 81 2.61 -5.06 -8.06
N PHE A 82 3.53 -4.93 -9.02
CA PHE A 82 4.85 -4.35 -8.77
C PHE A 82 4.85 -2.83 -8.63
N THR A 83 3.77 -2.19 -9.02
CA THR A 83 3.59 -0.74 -8.96
C THR A 83 2.79 -0.37 -7.73
N ASP A 84 3.29 0.56 -6.93
CA ASP A 84 2.60 1.02 -5.73
C ASP A 84 1.36 1.88 -6.07
N PRO A 85 0.49 2.17 -5.10
CA PRO A 85 -0.70 3.01 -5.34
C PRO A 85 -0.41 4.42 -5.86
N TYR A 86 0.83 4.91 -5.77
CA TYR A 86 1.27 6.19 -6.34
C TYR A 86 1.86 6.06 -7.75
N GLY A 87 1.90 4.86 -8.31
CA GLY A 87 2.35 4.61 -9.67
C GLY A 87 3.86 4.39 -9.80
N VAL A 88 4.57 4.13 -8.70
CA VAL A 88 6.02 3.89 -8.71
C VAL A 88 6.31 2.39 -8.62
N PRO A 89 6.99 1.79 -9.62
CA PRO A 89 7.31 0.37 -9.59
C PRO A 89 8.43 0.02 -8.61
N LEU A 90 8.44 -1.23 -8.13
CA LEU A 90 9.42 -1.78 -7.19
C LEU A 90 10.89 -1.52 -7.60
N TRP A 91 11.20 -1.69 -8.88
CA TRP A 91 12.56 -1.51 -9.43
C TRP A 91 13.00 -0.05 -9.58
N ASN A 92 12.11 0.90 -9.31
CA ASN A 92 12.43 2.33 -9.31
C ASN A 92 12.65 2.85 -7.87
N ALA A 93 13.68 2.35 -7.20
CA ALA A 93 14.01 2.77 -5.84
C ALA A 93 14.37 4.27 -5.75
N GLU A 94 15.06 4.81 -6.77
CA GLU A 94 15.39 6.25 -6.86
C GLU A 94 14.15 7.13 -7.05
N GLY A 95 13.10 6.58 -7.67
CA GLY A 95 11.80 7.23 -7.84
C GLY A 95 10.94 7.24 -6.58
N GLY A 96 11.43 6.68 -5.47
CA GLY A 96 10.72 6.67 -4.19
C GLY A 96 9.62 5.61 -4.10
N SER A 97 9.85 4.42 -4.65
CA SER A 97 8.93 3.29 -4.48
C SER A 97 8.70 2.98 -2.99
N ASN A 98 7.44 2.72 -2.63
CA ASN A 98 7.09 2.22 -1.30
C ASN A 98 7.47 0.74 -1.11
N TYR A 99 7.78 0.03 -2.19
CA TYR A 99 8.19 -1.36 -2.16
C TYR A 99 9.71 -1.48 -2.19
N VAL A 100 10.27 -2.32 -1.35
CA VAL A 100 11.71 -2.59 -1.29
C VAL A 100 11.94 -4.08 -1.25
N TYR A 101 12.80 -4.56 -2.14
CA TYR A 101 13.31 -5.92 -2.17
C TYR A 101 14.80 -5.91 -1.88
N GLU A 102 15.22 -6.56 -0.83
CA GLU A 102 16.63 -6.70 -0.44
C GLU A 102 17.00 -8.17 -0.38
N SER A 103 17.82 -8.60 -1.31
CA SER A 103 18.41 -9.93 -1.30
C SER A 103 19.61 -10.00 -0.34
N LYS A 104 19.83 -11.17 0.24
CA LYS A 104 20.89 -11.40 1.23
C LYS A 104 21.63 -12.69 0.93
N ASN A 105 22.93 -12.73 1.28
CA ASN A 105 23.79 -13.89 1.09
C ASN A 105 23.83 -14.35 -0.36
N CYS A 106 24.16 -13.44 -1.26
CA CYS A 106 24.21 -13.67 -2.69
C CYS A 106 25.62 -14.07 -3.15
N GLU A 107 25.68 -15.09 -4.01
CA GLU A 107 26.89 -15.53 -4.74
C GLU A 107 26.49 -15.74 -6.21
N ASP A 108 27.19 -15.11 -7.14
CA ASP A 108 26.93 -15.22 -8.59
C ASP A 108 25.48 -14.98 -9.00
N GLY A 109 24.82 -13.97 -8.41
CA GLY A 109 23.42 -13.62 -8.71
C GLY A 109 22.39 -14.55 -8.06
N LYS A 110 22.82 -15.51 -7.23
CA LYS A 110 21.96 -16.45 -6.51
C LYS A 110 21.99 -16.15 -5.03
N CYS A 111 20.84 -15.84 -4.46
CA CYS A 111 20.70 -15.42 -3.06
C CYS A 111 20.03 -16.49 -2.22
N LYS A 112 20.45 -16.60 -0.95
CA LYS A 112 19.91 -17.59 0.00
C LYS A 112 18.68 -17.07 0.73
N SER A 113 18.55 -15.75 0.88
CA SER A 113 17.46 -15.14 1.59
C SER A 113 17.15 -13.75 1.04
N TYR A 114 16.01 -13.22 1.41
CA TYR A 114 15.59 -11.86 1.07
C TYR A 114 14.68 -11.26 2.15
N GLU A 115 14.54 -9.97 2.10
CA GLU A 115 13.54 -9.20 2.79
C GLU A 115 12.75 -8.38 1.78
N LEU A 116 11.43 -8.46 1.86
CA LEU A 116 10.49 -7.72 1.04
C LEU A 116 9.61 -6.88 1.96
N ARG A 117 9.57 -5.58 1.75
CA ARG A 117 8.80 -4.67 2.61
C ARG A 117 8.07 -3.60 1.83
N SER A 118 7.03 -3.07 2.45
CA SER A 118 6.33 -1.88 1.99
C SER A 118 6.16 -0.89 3.11
N THR A 119 6.44 0.38 2.83
CA THR A 119 6.11 1.48 3.73
C THR A 119 4.61 1.71 3.73
N MET A 120 4.02 1.80 4.92
CA MET A 120 2.60 2.03 5.13
C MET A 120 2.32 3.47 5.55
N GLU A 121 1.07 3.92 5.38
CA GLU A 121 0.63 5.27 5.77
C GLU A 121 -0.01 5.29 7.16
N LYS A 122 -0.67 4.20 7.55
CA LYS A 122 -1.44 4.10 8.80
C LYS A 122 -0.93 3.05 9.78
N GLU A 123 -0.01 2.22 9.35
CA GLU A 123 0.53 1.12 10.12
C GLU A 123 2.05 1.13 10.07
N GLU A 124 2.69 0.24 10.82
CA GLU A 124 4.11 -0.05 10.68
C GLU A 124 4.40 -0.72 9.33
N ASP A 125 5.62 -0.62 8.85
CA ASP A 125 6.05 -1.22 7.60
C ASP A 125 5.68 -2.71 7.54
N TYR A 126 5.12 -3.11 6.40
CA TYR A 126 4.74 -4.51 6.19
C TYR A 126 5.91 -5.28 5.61
N VAL A 127 6.43 -6.23 6.37
CA VAL A 127 7.66 -6.96 6.06
C VAL A 127 7.39 -8.45 5.89
N LYS A 128 7.97 -9.04 4.83
CA LYS A 128 8.05 -10.47 4.59
C LYS A 128 9.50 -10.87 4.38
N THR A 129 9.91 -11.96 5.00
CA THR A 129 11.24 -12.55 4.83
C THR A 129 11.14 -13.92 4.20
N SER A 130 12.21 -14.36 3.54
CA SER A 130 12.28 -15.69 2.95
C SER A 130 12.00 -16.79 3.97
N ARG A 131 11.37 -17.88 3.52
CA ARG A 131 11.11 -19.08 4.35
C ARG A 131 12.35 -19.97 4.53
N ASN A 132 13.29 -19.90 3.58
CA ASN A 132 14.48 -20.78 3.51
C ASN A 132 15.76 -20.00 3.77
#